data_5ead23f12cf00c77671e11da3a12594d
#
_entry.id   5ead23f12cf00c77671e11da3a12594d
#
_cell.length_a   1.000
_cell.length_b   1.000
_cell.length_c   1.000
_cell.angle_alpha   90.00
_cell.angle_beta   90.00
_cell.angle_gamma   90.00
#
_symmetry.space_group_name_H-M   'P 1'
#
loop_
_entity.id
_entity.type
_entity.pdbx_description
1 polymer ?
#
loop_
_entity_poly.entity_id
_entity_poly.type
_entity_poly.pdbx_seq_one_letter_code
_entity_poly.pdbx_strand_id
1 'polypeptide(L)'
;MEGLKRALIKNKYMETYNIEADENWTDKRVDKALADYFDNYSRSFLKKLLDDGNILVNDKKAKPSLKIASGDRIDITIPSIASVEIEPENIPLDIVYEDEDIIIVNKPKGMVVHPAPGHYSGTLVNGLMYHFKDSLSGINGELRPGIVHRIDMDTTGLLVVCKNDAAHNFLSEQLAVHSITRKYYAICFNYFTEDEGIVDLPIGRHPTDRKKMAINEKNGKPAVTHYKALER
;
A
#
# COMPACT_ATOMS: atom_id res chain seq x y z
N MET A 1 6.25 24.11 30.83
CA MET A 1 6.02 23.43 29.55
C MET A 1 4.98 24.21 28.77
N GLU A 2 5.38 25.28 28.13
CA GLU A 2 4.51 26.08 27.26
C GLU A 2 4.77 25.73 25.80
N GLY A 3 3.69 25.29 25.17
CA GLY A 3 3.70 24.59 23.93
C GLY A 3 4.16 25.40 22.74
N LEU A 4 4.89 24.70 21.89
CA LEU A 4 5.03 25.03 20.47
C LEU A 4 3.67 25.43 19.90
N LYS A 5 3.55 26.67 19.43
CA LYS A 5 2.35 27.15 18.76
C LYS A 5 2.21 26.39 17.43
N ARG A 6 1.37 25.39 17.44
CA ARG A 6 0.98 24.62 16.28
C ARG A 6 -0.09 25.40 15.53
N ALA A 7 0.25 26.12 14.49
CA ALA A 7 -0.74 26.69 13.59
C ALA A 7 -1.10 25.62 12.55
N LEU A 8 -2.27 25.02 12.68
CA LEU A 8 -2.82 24.10 11.71
C LEU A 8 -3.86 24.84 10.87
N ILE A 9 -3.57 25.02 9.57
CA ILE A 9 -4.59 25.42 8.60
C ILE A 9 -5.00 24.17 7.84
N LYS A 10 -6.20 23.66 8.08
CA LYS A 10 -6.81 22.58 7.30
C LYS A 10 -7.69 23.18 6.20
N ASN A 11 -7.31 22.97 4.97
CA ASN A 11 -8.17 23.18 3.81
C ASN A 11 -8.49 21.80 3.21
N LYS A 12 -9.64 21.66 2.53
CA LYS A 12 -10.10 20.42 1.87
C LYS A 12 -9.03 19.74 1.00
N TYR A 13 -7.98 20.48 0.59
CA TYR A 13 -6.96 20.04 -0.35
C TYR A 13 -5.52 20.06 0.19
N MET A 14 -5.28 20.53 1.41
CA MET A 14 -3.91 20.75 1.90
C MET A 14 -3.87 20.92 3.41
N GLU A 15 -2.91 20.28 4.09
CA GLU A 15 -2.57 20.56 5.49
C GLU A 15 -1.24 21.32 5.53
N THR A 16 -1.19 22.42 6.27
CA THR A 16 0.04 23.18 6.46
C THR A 16 0.40 23.26 7.93
N TYR A 17 1.69 23.13 8.21
CA TYR A 17 2.24 23.27 9.56
C TYR A 17 3.41 24.27 9.51
N ASN A 18 3.47 25.14 10.52
CA ASN A 18 4.61 26.01 10.75
C ASN A 18 5.18 25.64 12.12
N ILE A 19 6.40 25.21 12.17
CA ILE A 19 7.08 24.74 13.38
C ILE A 19 8.35 25.57 13.55
N GLU A 20 8.57 26.08 14.75
CA GLU A 20 9.86 26.62 15.15
C GLU A 20 10.60 25.56 15.95
N ALA A 21 11.80 25.21 15.53
CA ALA A 21 12.61 24.18 16.14
C ALA A 21 13.11 24.62 17.52
N ASP A 22 12.89 23.81 18.52
CA ASP A 22 13.43 24.03 19.85
C ASP A 22 14.81 23.39 20.05
N GLU A 23 15.36 23.47 21.27
CA GLU A 23 16.67 22.90 21.60
C GLU A 23 16.73 21.38 21.38
N ASN A 24 15.59 20.65 21.48
CA ASN A 24 15.54 19.21 21.29
C ASN A 24 15.74 18.80 19.83
N TRP A 25 15.62 19.72 18.88
CA TRP A 25 15.83 19.49 17.46
C TRP A 25 17.28 19.76 17.04
N THR A 26 18.05 20.48 17.87
CA THR A 26 19.43 20.90 17.57
C THR A 26 20.31 19.70 17.20
N ASP A 27 21.07 19.85 16.11
CA ASP A 27 21.94 18.83 15.50
C ASP A 27 21.24 17.55 14.99
N LYS A 28 19.94 17.41 15.14
CA LYS A 28 19.21 16.33 14.52
C LYS A 28 19.03 16.58 13.01
N ARG A 29 19.03 15.52 12.25
CA ARG A 29 18.64 15.60 10.83
C ARG A 29 17.16 15.92 10.73
N VAL A 30 16.78 16.78 9.79
CA VAL A 30 15.39 17.21 9.60
C VAL A 30 14.45 16.03 9.35
N ASP A 31 14.86 15.03 8.55
CA ASP A 31 14.04 13.84 8.29
C ASP A 31 13.77 12.99 9.55
N LYS A 32 14.70 13.01 10.50
CA LYS A 32 14.55 12.31 11.77
C LYS A 32 13.74 13.13 12.78
N ALA A 33 14.05 14.40 12.92
CA ALA A 33 13.34 15.30 13.85
C ALA A 33 11.85 15.37 13.51
N LEU A 34 11.51 15.44 12.23
CA LEU A 34 10.11 15.42 11.77
C LEU A 34 9.43 14.08 12.04
N ALA A 35 10.13 12.95 11.85
CA ALA A 35 9.57 11.63 12.14
C ALA A 35 9.35 11.40 13.65
N ASP A 36 10.19 11.99 14.50
CA ASP A 36 10.02 11.97 15.96
C ASP A 36 8.85 12.89 16.42
N TYR A 37 8.52 13.91 15.61
CA TYR A 37 7.47 14.90 15.92
C TYR A 37 6.07 14.46 15.46
N PHE A 38 5.97 13.77 14.34
CA PHE A 38 4.71 13.33 13.75
C PHE A 38 4.50 11.82 13.94
N ASP A 39 3.59 11.42 14.80
CA ASP A 39 3.26 10.02 15.04
C ASP A 39 2.54 9.36 13.86
N ASN A 40 1.86 10.16 13.02
CA ASN A 40 0.99 9.69 11.94
C ASN A 40 1.66 9.66 10.56
N TYR A 41 2.92 10.11 10.44
CA TYR A 41 3.65 10.12 9.16
C TYR A 41 4.94 9.30 9.24
N SER A 42 5.12 8.40 8.27
CA SER A 42 6.37 7.63 8.20
C SER A 42 7.56 8.52 7.79
N ARG A 43 8.76 8.20 8.28
CA ARG A 43 10.00 8.87 7.89
C ARG A 43 10.22 8.88 6.37
N SER A 44 9.85 7.81 5.66
CA SER A 44 9.95 7.73 4.20
C SER A 44 9.01 8.71 3.50
N PHE A 45 7.82 8.92 4.03
CA PHE A 45 6.88 9.92 3.53
C PHE A 45 7.40 11.34 3.73
N LEU A 46 7.87 11.66 4.94
CA LEU A 46 8.44 12.98 5.27
C LEU A 46 9.69 13.26 4.43
N LYS A 47 10.53 12.25 4.20
CA LYS A 47 11.67 12.36 3.30
C LYS A 47 11.23 12.70 1.87
N LYS A 48 10.19 12.07 1.37
CA LYS A 48 9.64 12.38 0.04
C LYS A 48 9.15 13.82 -0.03
N LEU A 49 8.45 14.32 0.98
CA LEU A 49 8.02 15.72 1.04
C LEU A 49 9.21 16.71 1.02
N LEU A 50 10.31 16.37 1.68
CA LEU A 50 11.56 17.16 1.61
C LEU A 50 12.15 17.14 0.18
N ASP A 51 12.25 15.96 -0.43
CA ASP A 51 12.79 15.80 -1.78
C ASP A 51 11.92 16.52 -2.83
N ASP A 52 10.59 16.54 -2.64
CA ASP A 52 9.64 17.24 -3.51
C ASP A 52 9.60 18.76 -3.26
N GLY A 53 10.17 19.23 -2.14
CA GLY A 53 10.18 20.66 -1.78
C GLY A 53 8.92 21.13 -1.06
N ASN A 54 8.12 20.21 -0.54
CA ASN A 54 6.94 20.50 0.27
C ASN A 54 7.28 20.78 1.74
N ILE A 55 8.54 20.65 2.11
CA ILE A 55 9.07 21.08 3.42
C ILE A 55 10.22 22.03 3.19
N LEU A 56 10.08 23.21 3.75
CA LEU A 56 11.09 24.27 3.69
C LEU A 56 11.68 24.49 5.10
N VAL A 57 12.96 24.80 5.16
CA VAL A 57 13.63 25.25 6.37
C VAL A 57 14.15 26.65 6.12
N ASN A 58 13.69 27.64 6.89
CA ASN A 58 13.99 29.06 6.71
C ASN A 58 13.73 29.51 5.25
N ASP A 59 12.53 29.18 4.73
CA ASP A 59 12.07 29.49 3.36
C ASP A 59 12.88 28.82 2.24
N LYS A 60 13.74 27.85 2.55
CA LYS A 60 14.59 27.18 1.56
C LYS A 60 14.31 25.68 1.51
N LYS A 61 14.37 25.11 0.31
CA LYS A 61 14.30 23.66 0.11
C LYS A 61 15.44 22.98 0.88
N ALA A 62 15.10 22.04 1.74
CA ALA A 62 16.03 21.33 2.61
C ALA A 62 16.29 19.90 2.12
N LYS A 63 17.55 19.48 2.18
CA LYS A 63 17.87 18.05 2.00
C LYS A 63 17.49 17.28 3.26
N PRO A 64 17.04 16.01 3.15
CA PRO A 64 16.67 15.20 4.32
C PRO A 64 17.75 15.07 5.40
N SER A 65 19.01 15.24 5.02
CA SER A 65 20.18 15.18 5.92
C SER A 65 20.55 16.52 6.56
N LEU A 66 19.83 17.61 6.25
CA LEU A 66 20.08 18.91 6.87
C LEU A 66 19.98 18.78 8.39
N LYS A 67 20.94 19.32 9.11
CA LYS A 67 20.90 19.46 10.56
C LYS A 67 20.14 20.72 10.94
N ILE A 68 19.24 20.59 11.89
CA ILE A 68 18.40 21.68 12.39
C ILE A 68 19.14 22.41 13.52
N ALA A 69 18.97 23.71 13.59
CA ALA A 69 19.36 24.55 14.73
C ALA A 69 18.11 25.00 15.49
N SER A 70 18.30 25.32 16.77
CA SER A 70 17.23 25.97 17.56
C SER A 70 16.86 27.31 16.93
N GLY A 71 15.56 27.59 16.80
CA GLY A 71 15.03 28.78 16.13
C GLY A 71 14.85 28.63 14.60
N ASP A 72 15.25 27.51 13.99
CA ASP A 72 14.94 27.27 12.59
C ASP A 72 13.42 27.16 12.37
N ARG A 73 12.92 27.89 11.36
CA ARG A 73 11.51 27.80 10.94
C ARG A 73 11.34 26.71 9.90
N ILE A 74 10.39 25.79 10.17
CA ILE A 74 10.09 24.67 9.32
C ILE A 74 8.64 24.82 8.83
N ASP A 75 8.50 25.12 7.55
CA ASP A 75 7.21 25.24 6.88
C ASP A 75 6.93 23.92 6.14
N ILE A 76 5.84 23.25 6.49
CA ILE A 76 5.45 21.95 5.96
C ILE A 76 4.14 22.10 5.23
N THR A 77 4.13 21.76 3.97
CA THR A 77 2.93 21.61 3.17
C THR A 77 2.72 20.12 2.91
N ILE A 78 1.70 19.54 3.52
CA ILE A 78 1.27 18.19 3.18
C ILE A 78 0.20 18.36 2.13
N PRO A 79 0.51 18.10 0.85
CA PRO A 79 -0.53 18.07 -0.16
C PRO A 79 -1.55 17.07 0.37
N SER A 80 -2.82 17.42 0.40
CA SER A 80 -3.83 16.39 0.45
C SER A 80 -3.41 15.40 -0.63
N ILE A 81 -3.18 14.15 -0.24
CA ILE A 81 -3.31 13.09 -1.21
C ILE A 81 -4.71 13.37 -1.75
N ALA A 82 -4.80 13.96 -2.95
CA ALA A 82 -6.07 14.00 -3.64
C ALA A 82 -6.57 12.60 -3.45
N SER A 83 -7.62 12.43 -2.67
CA SER A 83 -8.26 11.13 -2.56
C SER A 83 -8.41 10.77 -4.01
N VAL A 84 -7.69 9.77 -4.47
CA VAL A 84 -7.95 9.23 -5.80
C VAL A 84 -9.33 8.69 -5.59
N GLU A 85 -10.33 9.58 -5.79
CA GLU A 85 -11.72 9.16 -5.78
C GLU A 85 -11.73 8.07 -6.83
N ILE A 86 -11.97 6.85 -6.37
CA ILE A 86 -12.07 5.73 -7.29
C ILE A 86 -13.36 5.96 -8.03
N GLU A 87 -13.25 6.40 -9.26
CA GLU A 87 -14.38 6.58 -10.15
C GLU A 87 -15.03 5.21 -10.39
N PRO A 88 -16.31 5.04 -10.02
CA PRO A 88 -17.03 3.82 -10.33
C PRO A 88 -17.13 3.64 -11.86
N GLU A 89 -16.75 2.50 -12.37
CA GLU A 89 -16.79 2.20 -13.80
C GLU A 89 -17.69 0.99 -14.08
N ASN A 90 -18.52 1.07 -15.08
CA ASN A 90 -19.39 -0.04 -15.52
C ASN A 90 -18.56 -1.12 -16.23
N ILE A 91 -17.76 -1.83 -15.43
CA ILE A 91 -16.93 -2.95 -15.87
C ILE A 91 -17.68 -4.24 -15.57
N PRO A 92 -17.91 -5.13 -16.55
CA PRO A 92 -18.47 -6.44 -16.31
C PRO A 92 -17.59 -7.25 -15.36
N LEU A 93 -18.18 -7.77 -14.30
CA LEU A 93 -17.51 -8.63 -13.32
C LEU A 93 -18.07 -10.06 -13.42
N ASP A 94 -17.19 -11.03 -13.50
CA ASP A 94 -17.54 -12.44 -13.44
C ASP A 94 -17.71 -12.86 -11.97
N ILE A 95 -18.95 -12.73 -11.44
CA ILE A 95 -19.30 -13.06 -10.06
C ILE A 95 -19.59 -14.57 -9.98
N VAL A 96 -18.74 -15.30 -9.27
CA VAL A 96 -18.85 -16.75 -9.09
C VAL A 96 -19.73 -17.11 -7.90
N TYR A 97 -19.72 -16.26 -6.88
CA TYR A 97 -20.51 -16.43 -5.65
C TYR A 97 -20.76 -15.08 -5.00
N GLU A 98 -21.91 -14.93 -4.39
CA GLU A 98 -22.29 -13.76 -3.59
C GLU A 98 -23.24 -14.17 -2.47
N ASP A 99 -23.02 -13.62 -1.27
CA ASP A 99 -23.95 -13.68 -0.15
C ASP A 99 -24.03 -12.31 0.56
N GLU A 100 -24.48 -12.28 1.82
CA GLU A 100 -24.59 -11.04 2.62
C GLU A 100 -23.23 -10.50 3.06
N ASP A 101 -22.20 -11.34 3.12
CA ASP A 101 -20.89 -11.03 3.69
C ASP A 101 -19.79 -10.86 2.65
N ILE A 102 -19.81 -11.65 1.59
CA ILE A 102 -18.73 -11.71 0.60
C ILE A 102 -19.22 -11.77 -0.85
N ILE A 103 -18.31 -11.39 -1.73
CA ILE A 103 -18.38 -11.61 -3.17
C ILE A 103 -17.14 -12.38 -3.59
N ILE A 104 -17.29 -13.41 -4.44
CA ILE A 104 -16.16 -14.08 -5.09
C ILE A 104 -16.18 -13.72 -6.57
N VAL A 105 -15.13 -13.06 -7.01
CA VAL A 105 -14.95 -12.59 -8.38
C VAL A 105 -13.88 -13.40 -9.07
N ASN A 106 -14.14 -13.89 -10.27
CA ASN A 106 -13.14 -14.47 -11.15
C ASN A 106 -12.47 -13.34 -11.97
N LYS A 107 -11.30 -12.91 -11.52
CA LYS A 107 -10.58 -11.80 -12.17
C LYS A 107 -9.98 -12.23 -13.51
N PRO A 108 -10.24 -11.51 -14.61
CA PRO A 108 -9.62 -11.79 -15.89
C PRO A 108 -8.13 -11.40 -15.90
N LYS A 109 -7.38 -11.92 -16.88
CA LYS A 109 -6.02 -11.47 -17.22
C LYS A 109 -6.02 -10.01 -17.66
N GLY A 110 -4.97 -9.28 -17.35
CA GLY A 110 -4.79 -7.87 -17.73
C GLY A 110 -5.48 -6.87 -16.82
N MET A 111 -6.31 -7.32 -15.85
CA MET A 111 -6.98 -6.45 -14.89
C MET A 111 -6.15 -6.29 -13.62
N VAL A 112 -5.89 -5.03 -13.22
CA VAL A 112 -5.28 -4.69 -11.93
C VAL A 112 -6.36 -4.70 -10.85
N VAL A 113 -6.04 -5.15 -9.64
CA VAL A 113 -7.03 -5.24 -8.55
C VAL A 113 -7.45 -3.86 -8.06
N HIS A 114 -6.51 -2.94 -7.84
CA HIS A 114 -6.79 -1.59 -7.33
C HIS A 114 -5.92 -0.55 -8.03
N PRO A 115 -6.35 0.73 -8.08
CA PRO A 115 -5.58 1.78 -8.71
C PRO A 115 -4.15 1.87 -8.20
N ALA A 116 -3.22 2.03 -9.13
CA ALA A 116 -1.79 2.15 -8.88
C ALA A 116 -1.14 3.06 -9.95
N PRO A 117 0.08 3.57 -9.75
CA PRO A 117 0.77 4.35 -10.76
C PRO A 117 0.80 3.68 -12.13
N GLY A 118 0.21 4.34 -13.13
CA GLY A 118 0.04 3.82 -14.49
C GLY A 118 -1.27 3.06 -14.75
N HIS A 119 -2.10 2.82 -13.72
CA HIS A 119 -3.38 2.12 -13.81
C HIS A 119 -4.37 2.76 -12.84
N TYR A 120 -4.88 3.94 -13.16
CA TYR A 120 -5.81 4.69 -12.30
C TYR A 120 -7.28 4.37 -12.56
N SER A 121 -7.57 3.70 -13.66
CA SER A 121 -8.91 3.30 -14.14
C SER A 121 -8.88 1.85 -14.65
N GLY A 122 -10.05 1.28 -14.94
CA GLY A 122 -10.16 -0.08 -15.47
C GLY A 122 -9.78 -1.19 -14.46
N THR A 123 -9.77 -0.88 -13.16
CA THR A 123 -9.38 -1.86 -12.13
C THR A 123 -10.59 -2.63 -11.60
N LEU A 124 -10.33 -3.74 -10.93
CA LEU A 124 -11.39 -4.51 -10.26
C LEU A 124 -12.17 -3.62 -9.29
N VAL A 125 -11.48 -2.76 -8.53
CA VAL A 125 -12.12 -1.87 -7.56
C VAL A 125 -13.03 -0.84 -8.24
N ASN A 126 -12.66 -0.30 -9.42
CA ASN A 126 -13.55 0.58 -10.17
C ASN A 126 -14.87 -0.13 -10.53
N GLY A 127 -14.81 -1.39 -10.97
CA GLY A 127 -16.00 -2.20 -11.24
C GLY A 127 -16.80 -2.53 -9.97
N LEU A 128 -16.13 -2.92 -8.88
CA LEU A 128 -16.78 -3.19 -7.61
C LEU A 128 -17.50 -1.96 -7.06
N MET A 129 -16.90 -0.78 -7.14
CA MET A 129 -17.52 0.49 -6.74
C MET A 129 -18.76 0.83 -7.56
N TYR A 130 -18.80 0.43 -8.83
CA TYR A 130 -20.00 0.65 -9.66
C TYR A 130 -21.14 -0.28 -9.25
N HIS A 131 -20.85 -1.58 -9.05
CA HIS A 131 -21.89 -2.59 -8.81
C HIS A 131 -22.30 -2.70 -7.34
N PHE A 132 -21.40 -2.36 -6.39
CA PHE A 132 -21.55 -2.67 -4.96
C PHE A 132 -21.19 -1.50 -4.03
N LYS A 133 -21.18 -0.25 -4.50
CA LYS A 133 -20.70 0.92 -3.74
C LYS A 133 -21.16 0.97 -2.28
N ASP A 134 -22.42 0.72 -2.04
CA ASP A 134 -23.05 0.83 -0.71
C ASP A 134 -22.94 -0.47 0.12
N SER A 135 -22.32 -1.51 -0.44
CA SER A 135 -22.21 -2.85 0.13
C SER A 135 -20.76 -3.34 0.15
N LEU A 136 -19.79 -2.47 0.40
CA LEU A 136 -18.38 -2.86 0.51
C LEU A 136 -17.81 -2.39 1.84
N SER A 137 -16.99 -3.25 2.48
CA SER A 137 -16.28 -2.86 3.69
C SER A 137 -15.33 -1.68 3.44
N GLY A 138 -15.38 -0.69 4.32
CA GLY A 138 -14.55 0.52 4.27
C GLY A 138 -13.22 0.44 5.05
N ILE A 139 -12.89 -0.68 5.69
CA ILE A 139 -11.73 -0.79 6.61
C ILE A 139 -10.41 -0.35 5.96
N ASN A 140 -10.17 -0.72 4.71
CA ASN A 140 -8.95 -0.34 3.97
C ASN A 140 -9.06 1.03 3.29
N GLY A 141 -10.07 1.82 3.68
CA GLY A 141 -10.32 3.16 3.16
C GLY A 141 -10.89 3.17 1.75
N GLU A 142 -11.11 4.37 1.22
CA GLU A 142 -11.73 4.60 -0.08
C GLU A 142 -10.97 3.99 -1.27
N LEU A 143 -9.66 3.76 -1.12
CA LEU A 143 -8.83 3.21 -2.18
C LEU A 143 -8.89 1.69 -2.34
N ARG A 144 -9.44 0.96 -1.36
CA ARG A 144 -9.45 -0.51 -1.35
C ARG A 144 -10.69 -1.09 -0.68
N PRO A 145 -11.90 -0.62 -1.02
CA PRO A 145 -13.12 -1.08 -0.38
C PRO A 145 -13.27 -2.60 -0.57
N GLY A 146 -13.47 -3.30 0.52
CA GLY A 146 -13.68 -4.75 0.54
C GLY A 146 -12.48 -5.64 0.20
N ILE A 147 -11.33 -5.07 -0.18
CA ILE A 147 -10.17 -5.84 -0.66
C ILE A 147 -9.29 -6.31 0.52
N VAL A 148 -9.22 -7.61 0.74
CA VAL A 148 -8.36 -8.25 1.77
C VAL A 148 -7.12 -8.91 1.19
N HIS A 149 -7.09 -9.24 -0.10
CA HIS A 149 -5.93 -9.79 -0.80
C HIS A 149 -5.90 -9.37 -2.27
N ARG A 150 -4.82 -9.72 -2.95
CA ARG A 150 -4.66 -9.39 -4.37
C ARG A 150 -3.88 -10.47 -5.10
N ILE A 151 -4.11 -10.55 -6.40
CA ILE A 151 -3.28 -11.27 -7.36
C ILE A 151 -2.76 -10.29 -8.41
N ASP A 152 -1.72 -10.66 -9.13
CA ASP A 152 -1.09 -9.78 -10.11
C ASP A 152 -2.00 -9.54 -11.34
N MET A 153 -1.66 -8.52 -12.12
CA MET A 153 -2.43 -8.10 -13.29
C MET A 153 -2.69 -9.26 -14.26
N ASP A 154 -1.65 -10.02 -14.56
CA ASP A 154 -1.73 -11.13 -15.52
C ASP A 154 -2.13 -12.48 -14.90
N THR A 155 -2.29 -12.54 -13.57
CA THR A 155 -2.84 -13.71 -12.88
C THR A 155 -4.37 -13.67 -12.95
N THR A 156 -4.97 -14.76 -13.39
CA THR A 156 -6.42 -14.95 -13.42
C THR A 156 -6.89 -15.72 -12.21
N GLY A 157 -8.19 -15.69 -11.91
CA GLY A 157 -8.81 -16.56 -10.91
C GLY A 157 -9.50 -15.80 -9.78
N LEU A 158 -9.82 -16.54 -8.73
CA LEU A 158 -10.76 -16.11 -7.72
C LEU A 158 -10.15 -15.14 -6.71
N LEU A 159 -10.88 -14.05 -6.47
CA LEU A 159 -10.66 -13.14 -5.36
C LEU A 159 -11.90 -13.08 -4.48
N VAL A 160 -11.70 -13.04 -3.16
CA VAL A 160 -12.73 -12.72 -2.21
C VAL A 160 -12.75 -11.24 -1.92
N VAL A 161 -13.94 -10.65 -1.93
CA VAL A 161 -14.22 -9.25 -1.63
C VAL A 161 -15.23 -9.20 -0.48
N CYS A 162 -14.99 -8.36 0.51
CA CYS A 162 -15.82 -8.26 1.71
C CYS A 162 -16.89 -7.18 1.55
N LYS A 163 -18.14 -7.52 1.81
CA LYS A 163 -19.27 -6.59 1.77
C LYS A 163 -19.42 -5.79 3.06
N ASN A 164 -18.91 -6.30 4.18
CA ASN A 164 -18.98 -5.63 5.48
C ASN A 164 -17.68 -5.79 6.29
N ASP A 165 -17.58 -5.01 7.36
CA ASP A 165 -16.38 -4.95 8.18
C ASP A 165 -16.15 -6.21 9.02
N ALA A 166 -17.19 -6.95 9.37
CA ALA A 166 -17.08 -8.21 10.12
C ALA A 166 -16.39 -9.28 9.26
N ALA A 167 -16.84 -9.46 8.01
CA ALA A 167 -16.22 -10.35 7.04
C ALA A 167 -14.79 -9.92 6.73
N HIS A 168 -14.54 -8.60 6.60
CA HIS A 168 -13.22 -8.06 6.33
C HIS A 168 -12.21 -8.42 7.44
N ASN A 169 -12.56 -8.17 8.69
CA ASN A 169 -11.70 -8.50 9.83
C ASN A 169 -11.44 -10.00 9.91
N PHE A 170 -12.49 -10.81 9.81
CA PHE A 170 -12.40 -12.27 9.88
C PHE A 170 -11.50 -12.86 8.79
N LEU A 171 -11.66 -12.43 7.54
CA LEU A 171 -10.85 -12.92 6.42
C LEU A 171 -9.42 -12.38 6.46
N SER A 172 -9.22 -11.13 6.90
CA SER A 172 -7.88 -10.55 7.06
C SER A 172 -7.07 -11.31 8.11
N GLU A 173 -7.67 -11.71 9.22
CA GLU A 173 -7.03 -12.53 10.25
C GLU A 173 -6.61 -13.89 9.69
N GLN A 174 -7.51 -14.59 9.00
CA GLN A 174 -7.20 -15.88 8.37
C GLN A 174 -6.09 -15.78 7.33
N LEU A 175 -6.07 -14.69 6.54
CA LEU A 175 -5.00 -14.44 5.56
C LEU A 175 -3.66 -14.17 6.25
N ALA A 176 -3.67 -13.46 7.38
CA ALA A 176 -2.46 -13.14 8.16
C ALA A 176 -1.81 -14.39 8.76
N VAL A 177 -2.61 -15.33 9.27
CA VAL A 177 -2.12 -16.61 9.83
C VAL A 177 -2.01 -17.72 8.78
N HIS A 178 -2.25 -17.39 7.49
CA HIS A 178 -2.19 -18.34 6.37
C HIS A 178 -3.11 -19.57 6.48
N SER A 179 -4.25 -19.47 7.18
CA SER A 179 -5.21 -20.56 7.31
C SER A 179 -6.04 -20.78 6.05
N ILE A 180 -6.16 -19.77 5.17
CA ILE A 180 -6.84 -19.91 3.88
C ILE A 180 -5.89 -20.57 2.89
N THR A 181 -6.29 -21.73 2.35
CA THR A 181 -5.55 -22.42 1.30
C THR A 181 -5.62 -21.66 -0.02
N ARG A 182 -4.45 -21.35 -0.58
CA ARG A 182 -4.32 -20.68 -1.89
C ARG A 182 -3.68 -21.63 -2.88
N LYS A 183 -4.41 -22.00 -3.92
CA LYS A 183 -3.96 -22.93 -4.96
C LYS A 183 -3.88 -22.21 -6.30
N TYR A 184 -2.76 -22.40 -6.99
CA TYR A 184 -2.49 -21.79 -8.29
C TYR A 184 -2.03 -22.86 -9.29
N TYR A 185 -2.32 -22.62 -10.56
CA TYR A 185 -1.68 -23.31 -11.66
C TYR A 185 -0.70 -22.33 -12.32
N ALA A 186 0.52 -22.79 -12.62
CA ALA A 186 1.55 -21.96 -13.23
C ALA A 186 2.34 -22.75 -14.26
N ILE A 187 2.76 -22.06 -15.33
CA ILE A 187 3.75 -22.56 -16.27
C ILE A 187 5.09 -21.98 -15.84
N CYS A 188 6.07 -22.84 -15.58
CA CYS A 188 7.40 -22.47 -15.15
C CYS A 188 8.41 -22.68 -16.26
N PHE A 189 9.43 -21.84 -16.31
CA PHE A 189 10.62 -22.11 -17.13
C PHE A 189 11.46 -23.21 -16.48
N ASN A 190 12.07 -24.05 -17.32
CA ASN A 190 12.83 -25.22 -16.90
C ASN A 190 11.91 -26.31 -16.29
N TYR A 191 12.51 -27.30 -15.65
CA TYR A 191 11.80 -28.41 -15.03
C TYR A 191 12.22 -28.59 -13.56
N PHE A 192 11.35 -29.16 -12.79
CA PHE A 192 11.65 -29.63 -11.47
C PHE A 192 12.24 -31.05 -11.56
N THR A 193 13.24 -31.36 -10.74
CA THR A 193 13.80 -32.72 -10.65
C THR A 193 12.81 -33.67 -9.98
N GLU A 194 12.11 -33.18 -8.96
CA GLU A 194 11.10 -33.92 -8.23
C GLU A 194 9.69 -33.50 -8.65
N ASP A 195 8.75 -34.43 -8.61
CA ASP A 195 7.35 -34.14 -8.97
C ASP A 195 6.62 -33.30 -7.92
N GLU A 196 7.03 -33.38 -6.68
CA GLU A 196 6.46 -32.61 -5.56
C GLU A 196 7.58 -32.10 -4.67
N GLY A 197 7.37 -30.94 -4.06
CA GLY A 197 8.36 -30.38 -3.15
C GLY A 197 7.90 -29.08 -2.48
N ILE A 198 8.83 -28.52 -1.72
CA ILE A 198 8.66 -27.27 -0.98
C ILE A 198 9.78 -26.32 -1.36
N VAL A 199 9.43 -25.08 -1.66
CA VAL A 199 10.37 -23.97 -1.80
C VAL A 199 10.15 -23.06 -0.60
N ASP A 200 11.10 -23.04 0.32
CA ASP A 200 11.10 -22.17 1.50
C ASP A 200 12.28 -21.20 1.40
N LEU A 201 12.03 -20.08 0.73
CA LEU A 201 13.06 -19.08 0.45
C LEU A 201 12.47 -17.67 0.55
N PRO A 202 13.19 -16.70 1.16
CA PRO A 202 12.68 -15.35 1.33
C PRO A 202 12.60 -14.62 -0.01
N ILE A 203 11.44 -14.01 -0.29
CA ILE A 203 11.18 -13.25 -1.52
C ILE A 203 11.19 -11.75 -1.24
N GLY A 204 11.93 -11.01 -2.03
CA GLY A 204 12.01 -9.55 -1.97
C GLY A 204 12.24 -8.92 -3.34
N ARG A 205 12.41 -7.60 -3.38
CA ARG A 205 12.76 -6.90 -4.62
C ARG A 205 14.13 -7.36 -5.10
N HIS A 206 14.22 -7.58 -6.42
CA HIS A 206 15.51 -7.89 -7.05
C HIS A 206 16.53 -6.78 -6.77
N PRO A 207 17.79 -7.09 -6.45
CA PRO A 207 18.78 -6.09 -6.02
C PRO A 207 19.03 -4.97 -7.04
N THR A 208 19.03 -5.29 -8.32
CA THR A 208 19.34 -4.36 -9.40
C THR A 208 18.12 -4.02 -10.28
N ASP A 209 17.27 -5.00 -10.59
CA ASP A 209 16.05 -4.78 -11.37
C ASP A 209 14.82 -4.67 -10.45
N ARG A 210 14.51 -3.46 -10.02
CA ARG A 210 13.40 -3.18 -9.08
C ARG A 210 12.00 -3.54 -9.59
N LYS A 211 11.85 -3.86 -10.87
CA LYS A 211 10.58 -4.35 -11.43
C LYS A 211 10.33 -5.83 -11.14
N LYS A 212 11.39 -6.58 -10.83
CA LYS A 212 11.32 -8.02 -10.53
C LYS A 212 11.35 -8.31 -9.04
N MET A 213 10.80 -9.47 -8.70
CA MET A 213 11.00 -10.13 -7.42
C MET A 213 12.09 -11.20 -7.57
N ALA A 214 12.78 -11.48 -6.48
CA ALA A 214 13.83 -12.51 -6.44
C ALA A 214 13.98 -13.07 -5.02
N ILE A 215 14.71 -14.15 -4.90
CA ILE A 215 15.21 -14.60 -3.60
C ILE A 215 16.10 -13.50 -3.05
N ASN A 216 15.82 -13.04 -1.84
CA ASN A 216 16.52 -11.93 -1.20
C ASN A 216 16.68 -12.21 0.29
N GLU A 217 17.80 -12.80 0.66
CA GLU A 217 18.10 -13.20 2.03
C GLU A 217 18.23 -12.00 3.00
N LYS A 218 18.57 -10.81 2.48
CA LYS A 218 18.79 -9.62 3.33
C LYS A 218 17.50 -8.89 3.68
N ASN A 219 16.58 -8.75 2.72
CA ASN A 219 15.39 -7.92 2.84
C ASN A 219 14.12 -8.63 2.33
N GLY A 220 14.21 -9.92 2.04
CA GLY A 220 13.06 -10.73 1.62
C GLY A 220 12.15 -11.05 2.81
N LYS A 221 10.88 -11.23 2.51
CA LYS A 221 9.91 -11.76 3.46
C LYS A 221 9.91 -13.28 3.35
N PRO A 222 9.76 -14.02 4.47
CA PRO A 222 9.59 -15.47 4.45
C PRO A 222 8.47 -15.85 3.46
N ALA A 223 8.73 -16.84 2.62
CA ALA A 223 7.77 -17.33 1.64
C ALA A 223 7.94 -18.83 1.44
N VAL A 224 6.86 -19.57 1.70
CA VAL A 224 6.82 -21.02 1.54
C VAL A 224 5.83 -21.37 0.45
N THR A 225 6.28 -22.15 -0.53
CA THR A 225 5.46 -22.64 -1.64
C THR A 225 5.58 -24.14 -1.75
N HIS A 226 4.48 -24.85 -1.59
CA HIS A 226 4.39 -26.27 -1.94
C HIS A 226 4.06 -26.39 -3.41
N TYR A 227 4.74 -27.24 -4.13
CA TYR A 227 4.48 -27.46 -5.56
C TYR A 227 4.27 -28.93 -5.90
N LYS A 228 3.51 -29.14 -6.96
CA LYS A 228 3.34 -30.43 -7.62
C LYS A 228 3.40 -30.21 -9.15
N ALA A 229 4.35 -30.86 -9.81
CA ALA A 229 4.43 -30.87 -11.27
C ALA A 229 3.32 -31.75 -11.83
N LEU A 230 2.50 -31.21 -12.71
CA LEU A 230 1.38 -31.92 -13.33
C LEU A 230 1.75 -32.42 -14.71
N GLU A 231 2.52 -31.61 -15.46
CA GLU A 231 2.99 -31.89 -16.83
C GLU A 231 4.42 -31.38 -16.99
N ARG A 232 5.16 -31.99 -17.94
CA ARG A 232 6.55 -31.61 -18.28
C ARG A 232 6.73 -31.47 -19.79
#